data_913e430fdb8a139df5b3cf3faf924e33
#
_entry.id   913e430fdb8a139df5b3cf3faf924e33
#
_cell.length_a   1.000
_cell.length_b   1.000
_cell.length_c   1.000
_cell.angle_alpha   90.00
_cell.angle_beta   90.00
_cell.angle_gamma   90.00
#
_symmetry.space_group_name_H-M   'P 1'
#
loop_
_entity.id
_entity.type
_entity.pdbx_description
1 polymer ?
#
loop_
_entity_poly.entity_id
_entity_poly.type
_entity_poly.pdbx_seq_one_letter_code
_entity_poly.pdbx_strand_id
1 'polypeptide(L)'
;VSVDSDKVIIVEGLTDKRQLSKIISEQLEIICTNGTFGIGKFDELLEQYDLDNKHVFIFVDEDKSGIALRKELTKELPHAEHLYVSSDYREVAATPEHILAVALTAKYIAVDPKYLI
;
A
#
# COMPACT_ATOMS: atom_id res chain seq x y z
N VAL A 1 -4.73 -20.46 -8.90
CA VAL A 1 -4.07 -19.60 -9.89
C VAL A 1 -3.34 -18.50 -9.15
N SER A 2 -2.06 -18.38 -9.38
CA SER A 2 -1.30 -17.29 -8.81
C SER A 2 -1.76 -15.96 -9.41
N VAL A 3 -1.78 -14.92 -8.58
CA VAL A 3 -2.03 -13.57 -9.07
C VAL A 3 -0.82 -13.13 -9.87
N ASP A 4 -0.99 -13.01 -11.17
CA ASP A 4 0.07 -12.58 -12.06
C ASP A 4 -0.06 -11.07 -12.30
N SER A 5 -0.06 -10.32 -11.21
CA SER A 5 -0.18 -8.88 -11.24
C SER A 5 1.18 -8.21 -11.09
N ASP A 6 1.42 -7.18 -11.89
CA ASP A 6 2.62 -6.37 -11.77
C ASP A 6 2.52 -5.33 -10.66
N LYS A 7 1.36 -5.20 -10.02
CA LYS A 7 1.12 -4.19 -8.99
C LYS A 7 1.18 -4.79 -7.60
N VAL A 8 1.85 -4.07 -6.70
CA VAL A 8 1.97 -4.42 -5.28
C VAL A 8 1.71 -3.17 -4.45
N ILE A 9 0.90 -3.29 -3.41
CA ILE A 9 0.71 -2.21 -2.44
C ILE A 9 1.33 -2.65 -1.12
N ILE A 10 2.15 -1.79 -0.53
CA ILE A 10 2.75 -2.03 0.78
C ILE A 10 2.03 -1.18 1.80
N VAL A 11 1.48 -1.81 2.83
CA VAL A 11 0.78 -1.17 3.94
C VAL A 11 1.42 -1.57 5.25
N GLU A 12 1.08 -0.88 6.33
CA GLU A 12 1.67 -1.12 7.64
C GLU A 12 1.02 -2.32 8.34
N GLY A 13 -0.30 -2.40 8.37
CA GLY A 13 -1.00 -3.39 9.16
C GLY A 13 -2.11 -4.14 8.43
N LEU A 14 -2.60 -5.19 9.09
CA LEU A 14 -3.65 -6.05 8.54
C LEU A 14 -4.98 -5.31 8.38
N THR A 15 -5.27 -4.36 9.28
CA THR A 15 -6.49 -3.54 9.20
C THR A 15 -6.48 -2.71 7.92
N ASP A 16 -5.33 -2.15 7.57
CA ASP A 16 -5.16 -1.39 6.33
C ASP A 16 -5.37 -2.28 5.11
N LYS A 17 -4.78 -3.46 5.13
CA LYS A 17 -4.94 -4.45 4.05
C LYS A 17 -6.40 -4.82 3.86
N ARG A 18 -7.13 -5.07 4.94
CA ARG A 18 -8.55 -5.43 4.88
C ARG A 18 -9.38 -4.29 4.30
N GLN A 19 -9.10 -3.06 4.71
CA GLN A 19 -9.80 -1.89 4.22
C GLN A 19 -9.60 -1.71 2.71
N LEU A 20 -8.37 -1.80 2.24
CA LEU A 20 -8.06 -1.66 0.82
C LEU A 20 -8.58 -2.85 0.00
N SER A 21 -8.50 -4.06 0.52
CA SER A 21 -8.97 -5.26 -0.18
C SER A 21 -10.48 -5.20 -0.47
N LYS A 22 -11.23 -4.55 0.42
CA LYS A 22 -12.67 -4.36 0.25
C LYS A 22 -12.97 -3.44 -0.94
N ILE A 23 -12.12 -2.44 -1.16
CA ILE A 23 -12.35 -1.37 -2.14
C ILE A 23 -11.80 -1.73 -3.51
N ILE A 24 -10.64 -2.36 -3.56
CA ILE A 24 -9.93 -2.67 -4.81
C ILE A 24 -10.62 -3.81 -5.55
N SER A 25 -10.86 -3.62 -6.85
CA SER A 25 -11.56 -4.59 -7.69
C SER A 25 -10.65 -5.38 -8.62
N GLU A 26 -9.36 -5.02 -8.72
CA GLU A 26 -8.42 -5.80 -9.51
C GLU A 26 -7.60 -6.73 -8.61
N GLN A 27 -7.04 -7.77 -9.20
CA GLN A 27 -6.13 -8.66 -8.47
C GLN A 27 -4.75 -8.03 -8.37
N LEU A 28 -4.28 -7.86 -7.15
CA LEU A 28 -2.92 -7.39 -6.86
C LEU A 28 -2.52 -7.86 -5.47
N GLU A 29 -1.23 -7.79 -5.18
CA GLU A 29 -0.73 -8.15 -3.85
C GLU A 29 -0.78 -6.95 -2.93
N ILE A 30 -1.22 -7.18 -1.69
CA ILE A 30 -1.12 -6.18 -0.62
C ILE A 30 -0.26 -6.80 0.47
N ILE A 31 0.89 -6.20 0.72
CA ILE A 31 1.87 -6.68 1.68
C ILE A 31 1.80 -5.85 2.96
N CYS A 32 1.62 -6.54 4.11
CA CYS A 32 1.67 -5.89 5.43
C CYS A 32 3.07 -6.00 5.99
N THR A 33 3.64 -4.88 6.43
CA THR A 33 4.95 -4.89 7.08
C THR A 33 4.86 -5.21 8.56
N ASN A 34 3.70 -4.99 9.18
CA ASN A 34 3.48 -5.16 10.62
C ASN A 34 4.44 -4.28 11.45
N GLY A 35 4.62 -3.05 11.00
CA GLY A 35 5.52 -2.10 11.61
C GLY A 35 6.85 -2.01 10.88
N THR A 36 7.84 -1.38 11.52
CA THR A 36 9.19 -1.31 10.96
C THR A 36 9.88 -2.66 11.11
N PHE A 37 10.69 -3.02 10.13
CA PHE A 37 11.41 -4.29 10.16
C PHE A 37 12.89 -4.08 9.85
N GLY A 38 13.70 -5.03 10.30
CA GLY A 38 15.13 -5.00 10.03
C GLY A 38 15.44 -5.30 8.56
N ILE A 39 16.66 -4.99 8.18
CA ILE A 39 17.15 -5.14 6.82
C ILE A 39 16.93 -6.55 6.26
N GLY A 40 17.20 -7.58 7.07
CA GLY A 40 17.07 -8.96 6.62
C GLY A 40 15.65 -9.33 6.22
N LYS A 41 14.66 -8.85 6.97
CA LYS A 41 13.26 -9.14 6.66
C LYS A 41 12.83 -8.45 5.37
N PHE A 42 13.32 -7.24 5.15
CA PHE A 42 13.01 -6.53 3.90
C PHE A 42 13.59 -7.26 2.69
N ASP A 43 14.83 -7.75 2.80
CA ASP A 43 15.46 -8.51 1.73
C ASP A 43 14.66 -9.75 1.37
N GLU A 44 14.07 -10.43 2.36
CA GLU A 44 13.20 -11.57 2.13
C GLU A 44 11.96 -11.18 1.33
N LEU A 45 11.35 -10.03 1.67
CA LEU A 45 10.18 -9.54 0.95
C LEU A 45 10.51 -9.14 -0.49
N LEU A 46 11.65 -8.46 -0.68
CA LEU A 46 12.13 -8.08 -2.02
C LEU A 46 12.22 -9.30 -2.93
N GLU A 47 12.83 -10.37 -2.43
CA GLU A 47 13.05 -11.58 -3.18
C GLU A 47 11.74 -12.35 -3.40
N GLN A 48 10.98 -12.54 -2.32
CA GLN A 48 9.75 -13.32 -2.36
C GLN A 48 8.74 -12.78 -3.37
N TYR A 49 8.58 -11.46 -3.44
CA TYR A 49 7.59 -10.81 -4.28
C TYR A 49 8.18 -10.16 -5.53
N ASP A 50 9.49 -10.28 -5.73
CA ASP A 50 10.17 -9.68 -6.88
C ASP A 50 9.90 -8.18 -7.00
N LEU A 51 10.00 -7.48 -5.87
CA LEU A 51 9.59 -6.08 -5.78
C LEU A 51 10.34 -5.13 -6.71
N ASP A 52 11.59 -5.44 -7.05
CA ASP A 52 12.36 -4.61 -7.97
C ASP A 52 11.77 -4.59 -9.38
N ASN A 53 11.00 -5.61 -9.74
CA ASN A 53 10.38 -5.75 -11.05
C ASN A 53 8.88 -5.51 -11.03
N LYS A 54 8.34 -5.00 -9.91
CA LYS A 54 6.92 -4.72 -9.76
C LYS A 54 6.65 -3.22 -9.75
N HIS A 55 5.42 -2.85 -10.07
CA HIS A 55 4.92 -1.51 -9.88
C HIS A 55 4.46 -1.41 -8.42
N VAL A 56 5.30 -0.82 -7.58
CA VAL A 56 5.10 -0.79 -6.13
C VAL A 56 4.49 0.53 -5.70
N PHE A 57 3.46 0.44 -4.86
CA PHE A 57 2.81 1.59 -4.23
C PHE A 57 2.99 1.48 -2.73
N ILE A 58 3.42 2.55 -2.09
CA ILE A 58 3.56 2.62 -0.64
C ILE A 58 2.37 3.43 -0.10
N PHE A 59 1.56 2.80 0.73
CA PHE A 59 0.37 3.43 1.32
C PHE A 59 0.36 3.19 2.82
N VAL A 60 0.99 4.10 3.55
CA VAL A 60 1.15 4.01 5.00
C VAL A 60 0.55 5.25 5.66
N ASP A 61 0.37 5.18 6.99
CA ASP A 61 -0.24 6.26 7.75
C ASP A 61 0.62 7.53 7.75
N GLU A 62 -0.02 8.66 7.94
CA GLU A 62 0.65 9.97 8.09
C GLU A 62 0.86 10.28 9.58
N ASP A 63 1.34 9.30 10.32
CA ASP A 63 1.79 9.46 11.70
C ASP A 63 3.29 9.20 11.77
N LYS A 64 3.85 9.34 12.96
CA LYS A 64 5.30 9.21 13.16
C LYS A 64 5.82 7.87 12.66
N SER A 65 5.12 6.80 12.97
CA SER A 65 5.49 5.43 12.58
C SER A 65 5.41 5.24 11.06
N GLY A 66 4.32 5.69 10.46
CA GLY A 66 4.10 5.56 9.02
C GLY A 66 5.09 6.38 8.20
N ILE A 67 5.40 7.59 8.66
CA ILE A 67 6.39 8.46 8.00
C ILE A 67 7.77 7.82 8.04
N ALA A 68 8.15 7.24 9.18
CA ALA A 68 9.44 6.55 9.32
C ALA A 68 9.51 5.33 8.41
N LEU A 69 8.43 4.55 8.35
CA LEU A 69 8.34 3.37 7.49
C LEU A 69 8.44 3.75 6.02
N ARG A 70 7.74 4.78 5.59
CA ARG A 70 7.81 5.28 4.21
C ARG A 70 9.23 5.65 3.81
N LYS A 71 9.94 6.35 4.71
CA LYS A 71 11.31 6.76 4.47
C LYS A 71 12.24 5.54 4.29
N GLU A 72 12.05 4.53 5.13
CA GLU A 72 12.84 3.30 5.05
C GLU A 72 12.55 2.54 3.75
N LEU A 73 11.28 2.38 3.40
CA LEU A 73 10.87 1.70 2.17
C LEU A 73 11.37 2.45 0.92
N THR A 74 11.36 3.78 0.95
CA THR A 74 11.81 4.58 -0.18
C THR A 74 13.28 4.37 -0.48
N LYS A 75 14.09 4.17 0.53
CA LYS A 75 15.52 3.89 0.34
C LYS A 75 15.74 2.59 -0.43
N GLU A 76 14.95 1.57 -0.12
CA GLU A 76 15.10 0.25 -0.71
C GLU A 76 14.35 0.11 -2.04
N LEU A 77 13.30 0.90 -2.23
CA LEU A 77 12.45 0.87 -3.42
C LEU A 77 12.32 2.28 -4.00
N PRO A 78 13.39 2.83 -4.58
CA PRO A 78 13.34 4.21 -5.09
C PRO A 78 12.37 4.40 -6.24
N HIS A 79 11.97 3.32 -6.93
CA HIS A 79 11.00 3.37 -8.02
C HIS A 79 9.55 3.35 -7.54
N ALA A 80 9.30 3.13 -6.25
CA ALA A 80 7.94 3.03 -5.74
C ALA A 80 7.20 4.35 -5.83
N GLU A 81 5.89 4.26 -6.15
CA GLU A 81 5.01 5.41 -6.08
C GLU A 81 4.38 5.49 -4.69
N HIS A 82 3.94 6.68 -4.32
CA HIS A 82 3.42 6.95 -2.99
C HIS A 82 1.96 7.37 -3.04
N LEU A 83 1.15 6.74 -2.17
CA LEU A 83 -0.18 7.23 -1.84
C LEU A 83 -0.11 7.82 -0.45
N TYR A 84 -0.86 8.90 -0.23
CA TYR A 84 -0.86 9.63 1.03
C TYR A 84 -2.26 9.69 1.61
N VAL A 85 -2.32 9.60 2.93
CA VAL A 85 -3.56 9.79 3.67
C VAL A 85 -3.70 11.29 3.95
N SER A 86 -4.93 11.82 3.84
CA SER A 86 -5.18 13.20 4.21
C SER A 86 -4.83 13.42 5.69
N SER A 87 -4.26 14.60 5.99
CA SER A 87 -3.95 15.00 7.36
C SER A 87 -5.17 14.99 8.28
N ASP A 88 -6.38 15.11 7.69
CA ASP A 88 -7.63 15.05 8.46
C ASP A 88 -7.88 13.70 9.10
N TYR A 89 -7.39 12.62 8.49
CA TYR A 89 -7.62 11.26 8.97
C TYR A 89 -6.38 10.61 9.56
N ARG A 90 -5.19 10.94 9.07
CA ARG A 90 -3.88 10.46 9.50
C ARG A 90 -3.62 8.97 9.30
N GLU A 91 -4.65 8.13 9.36
CA GLU A 91 -4.52 6.68 9.24
C GLU A 91 -5.30 6.15 8.06
N VAL A 92 -4.75 5.16 7.35
CA VAL A 92 -5.42 4.48 6.24
C VAL A 92 -6.74 3.87 6.73
N ALA A 93 -6.70 3.16 7.85
CA ALA A 93 -7.86 2.47 8.40
C ALA A 93 -8.97 3.44 8.82
N ALA A 94 -8.64 4.68 9.19
CA ALA A 94 -9.59 5.70 9.61
C ALA A 94 -10.15 6.53 8.45
N THR A 95 -9.59 6.37 7.25
CA THR A 95 -10.00 7.16 6.08
C THR A 95 -11.28 6.58 5.49
N PRO A 96 -12.28 7.42 5.18
CA PRO A 96 -13.51 6.95 4.52
C PRO A 96 -13.24 6.23 3.21
N GLU A 97 -14.03 5.22 2.94
CA GLU A 97 -13.86 4.36 1.76
C GLU A 97 -13.86 5.14 0.45
N HIS A 98 -14.74 6.13 0.33
CA HIS A 98 -14.82 6.98 -0.85
C HIS A 98 -13.49 7.73 -1.11
N ILE A 99 -12.89 8.24 -0.06
CA ILE A 99 -11.62 8.99 -0.18
C ILE A 99 -10.47 8.05 -0.55
N LEU A 100 -10.44 6.86 0.03
CA LEU A 100 -9.47 5.84 -0.36
C LEU A 100 -9.64 5.44 -1.82
N ALA A 101 -10.88 5.25 -2.26
CA ALA A 101 -11.18 4.88 -3.64
C ALA A 101 -10.67 5.94 -4.62
N VAL A 102 -10.88 7.22 -4.32
CA VAL A 102 -10.40 8.33 -5.15
C VAL A 102 -8.88 8.31 -5.24
N ALA A 103 -8.20 8.13 -4.11
CA ALA A 103 -6.74 8.07 -4.07
C ALA A 103 -6.19 6.92 -4.92
N LEU A 104 -6.79 5.74 -4.81
CA LEU A 104 -6.41 4.57 -5.57
C LEU A 104 -6.62 4.78 -7.07
N THR A 105 -7.78 5.31 -7.44
CA THR A 105 -8.12 5.58 -8.84
C THR A 105 -7.14 6.58 -9.47
N ALA A 106 -6.68 7.56 -8.72
CA ALA A 106 -5.70 8.54 -9.18
C ALA A 106 -4.36 7.87 -9.55
N LYS A 107 -4.10 6.69 -9.03
CA LYS A 107 -2.91 5.89 -9.35
C LYS A 107 -3.23 4.73 -10.30
N TYR A 108 -4.37 4.79 -10.96
CA TYR A 108 -4.80 3.77 -11.93
C TYR A 108 -4.98 2.38 -11.33
N ILE A 109 -5.35 2.32 -10.05
CA ILE A 109 -5.73 1.08 -9.39
C ILE A 109 -7.25 0.96 -9.44
N ALA A 110 -7.75 -0.11 -10.02
CA ALA A 110 -9.19 -0.31 -10.21
C ALA A 110 -9.89 -0.55 -8.87
N VAL A 111 -11.00 0.15 -8.68
CA VAL A 111 -11.82 0.04 -7.47
C VAL A 111 -13.26 -0.31 -7.84
N ASP A 112 -13.99 -0.86 -6.87
CA ASP A 112 -15.42 -1.09 -7.04
C ASP A 112 -16.12 0.27 -7.19
N PRO A 113 -16.86 0.49 -8.31
CA PRO A 113 -17.47 1.79 -8.59
C PRO A 113 -18.40 2.30 -7.51
N LYS A 114 -18.96 1.42 -6.69
CA LYS A 114 -19.88 1.85 -5.62
C LYS A 114 -19.20 2.78 -4.62
N TYR A 115 -17.88 2.71 -4.48
CA TYR A 115 -17.13 3.59 -3.57
C TYR A 115 -16.81 4.95 -4.18
N LEU A 116 -17.07 5.15 -5.45
CA LEU A 116 -16.82 6.41 -6.15
C LEU A 116 -18.06 7.31 -6.24
N ILE A 117 -19.18 6.83 -5.75
CA ILE A 117 -20.45 7.56 -5.80
C ILE A 117 -20.64 8.42 -4.56
#